data_f51a61d9d5027e319bae5294c36b94f2
#
_entry.id   f51a61d9d5027e319bae5294c36b94f2
#
_cell.length_a   1.000
_cell.length_b   1.000
_cell.length_c   1.000
_cell.angle_alpha   90.00
_cell.angle_beta   90.00
_cell.angle_gamma   90.00
#
_symmetry.space_group_name_H-M   'P 1'
#
loop_
_entity.id
_entity.type
_entity.pdbx_description
1 polymer ?
#
loop_
_entity_poly.entity_id
_entity_poly.type
_entity_poly.pdbx_seq_one_letter_code
_entity_poly.pdbx_strand_id
1 'polypeptide(L)'
;MTRRTGLIAAAGLALAIYALIFGSSYDQRLLTLSGVYVILVLGYQFIFGHAGALSLAQGAFFGVGAYATGILGARYGAEFLITFPISIALAAGFAALVAIPVLRLKSHYFALATLALSQLLLLIAVNWEPVTGGANGIPGVPPVTLFGWTLTRGLPLLAFVWVLVGLAAAIVHWQLKPSRIAAFTIMRDTPLAAPALGIDSGLLRFRAFLLSAAFGGAAGALFAHTNRVVSPETLGFGVMITCLTMTVVGGRFGILGALIGALLLTHLPEWFRSLEEYYLVAVGILLLVSVIFAPNGIVALLPRRQPAGESSNQPNVDGDAVGFVAAGEGLAVLGISKSYGGVQALDDVSLHIMPGEIVGIIGPNGAGKTTLANAISGATIADQGLIRLGTRDITIAPAHDIARWGIARTFQTPQLPDDLSVSEIVEAAQITATNPNLPSVDTALTFCGLHEYSTTPCGTLAHGIRRRVEICRALAARPQVLILDEPAAGLSAEEQEEIGVMCRKLADAGMAVLLIDHNIGFLQPLATRLACLEAGVVIADDTPDLTLANPRVRDAYFGMAEL
;
A
#
# COMPACT_ATOMS: atom_id res chain seq x y z
N MET A 1 -6.49 -11.86 -17.27
CA MET A 1 -7.81 -11.48 -16.67
C MET A 1 -8.95 -12.44 -17.01
N THR A 2 -9.09 -12.94 -18.21
CA THR A 2 -10.22 -13.76 -18.68
C THR A 2 -10.44 -15.11 -17.99
N ARG A 3 -9.41 -15.84 -17.54
CA ARG A 3 -9.59 -17.13 -16.83
C ARG A 3 -10.10 -16.97 -15.39
N ARG A 4 -9.68 -15.95 -14.65
CA ARG A 4 -10.14 -15.71 -13.26
C ARG A 4 -11.58 -15.22 -13.23
N THR A 5 -11.98 -14.36 -14.16
CA THR A 5 -13.38 -13.94 -14.32
C THR A 5 -14.26 -15.13 -14.71
N GLY A 6 -13.77 -16.03 -15.57
CA GLY A 6 -14.45 -17.29 -15.90
C GLY A 6 -14.63 -18.23 -14.70
N LEU A 7 -13.61 -18.37 -13.84
CA LEU A 7 -13.70 -19.17 -12.61
C LEU A 7 -14.69 -18.58 -11.59
N ILE A 8 -14.74 -17.27 -11.45
CA ILE A 8 -15.71 -16.59 -10.56
C ILE A 8 -17.13 -16.82 -11.08
N ALA A 9 -17.34 -16.65 -12.38
CA ALA A 9 -18.64 -16.90 -13.02
C ALA A 9 -19.06 -18.37 -12.91
N ALA A 10 -18.14 -19.32 -13.15
CA ALA A 10 -18.39 -20.75 -12.99
C ALA A 10 -18.70 -21.13 -11.53
N ALA A 11 -17.97 -20.59 -10.55
CA ALA A 11 -18.25 -20.81 -9.14
C ALA A 11 -19.62 -20.23 -8.74
N GLY A 12 -19.97 -19.05 -9.22
CA GLY A 12 -21.29 -18.45 -8.98
C GLY A 12 -22.42 -19.27 -9.60
N LEU A 13 -22.22 -19.78 -10.82
CA LEU A 13 -23.19 -20.65 -11.50
C LEU A 13 -23.34 -22.00 -10.78
N ALA A 14 -22.24 -22.62 -10.36
CA ALA A 14 -22.26 -23.87 -9.60
C ALA A 14 -23.01 -23.73 -8.25
N LEU A 15 -22.78 -22.61 -7.55
CA LEU A 15 -23.50 -22.27 -6.32
C LEU A 15 -25.00 -22.06 -6.57
N ALA A 16 -25.36 -21.37 -7.65
CA ALA A 16 -26.77 -21.19 -8.02
C ALA A 16 -27.44 -22.52 -8.34
N ILE A 17 -26.79 -23.38 -9.11
CA ILE A 17 -27.28 -24.73 -9.45
C ILE A 17 -27.44 -25.58 -8.18
N TYR A 18 -26.45 -25.57 -7.30
CA TYR A 18 -26.52 -26.28 -6.01
C TYR A 18 -27.70 -25.80 -5.16
N ALA A 19 -27.86 -24.48 -5.00
CA ALA A 19 -28.95 -23.90 -4.23
C ALA A 19 -30.35 -24.21 -4.80
N LEU A 20 -30.47 -24.29 -6.12
CA LEU A 20 -31.73 -24.57 -6.81
C LEU A 20 -32.11 -26.05 -6.80
N ILE A 21 -31.15 -26.98 -6.96
CA ILE A 21 -31.42 -28.40 -7.15
C ILE A 21 -31.35 -29.18 -5.85
N PHE A 22 -30.36 -28.87 -5.00
CA PHE A 22 -30.02 -29.67 -3.81
C PHE A 22 -30.21 -28.93 -2.48
N GLY A 23 -30.45 -27.59 -2.53
CA GLY A 23 -30.47 -26.78 -1.31
C GLY A 23 -31.74 -26.97 -0.48
N SER A 24 -31.62 -27.56 0.70
CA SER A 24 -32.64 -27.49 1.74
C SER A 24 -32.83 -26.03 2.21
N SER A 25 -33.95 -25.75 2.91
CA SER A 25 -34.16 -24.42 3.51
C SER A 25 -33.02 -24.03 4.46
N TYR A 26 -32.37 -25.01 5.05
CA TYR A 26 -31.20 -24.83 5.90
C TYR A 26 -29.94 -24.43 5.09
N ASP A 27 -29.66 -25.14 4.00
CA ASP A 27 -28.53 -24.82 3.11
C ASP A 27 -28.68 -23.43 2.49
N GLN A 28 -29.90 -23.05 2.09
CA GLN A 28 -30.20 -21.70 1.59
C GLN A 28 -29.91 -20.62 2.64
N ARG A 29 -30.18 -20.89 3.92
CA ARG A 29 -29.85 -19.99 5.02
C ARG A 29 -28.34 -19.88 5.20
N LEU A 30 -27.59 -20.98 5.17
CA LEU A 30 -26.13 -21.00 5.27
C LEU A 30 -25.49 -20.24 4.10
N LEU A 31 -25.96 -20.46 2.88
CA LEU A 31 -25.49 -19.73 1.68
C LEU A 31 -25.80 -18.24 1.75
N THR A 32 -26.94 -17.85 2.33
CA THR A 32 -27.29 -16.45 2.56
C THR A 32 -26.32 -15.81 3.56
N LEU A 33 -26.02 -16.50 4.65
CA LEU A 33 -25.06 -16.06 5.66
C LEU A 33 -23.64 -15.99 5.07
N SER A 34 -23.25 -16.96 4.25
CA SER A 34 -21.97 -16.93 3.51
C SER A 34 -21.86 -15.69 2.65
N GLY A 35 -22.93 -15.30 1.94
CA GLY A 35 -22.97 -14.08 1.14
C GLY A 35 -22.74 -12.81 1.97
N VAL A 36 -23.33 -12.72 3.16
CA VAL A 36 -23.09 -11.63 4.10
C VAL A 36 -21.62 -11.57 4.52
N TYR A 37 -21.03 -12.70 4.86
CA TYR A 37 -19.62 -12.77 5.23
C TYR A 37 -18.68 -12.50 4.05
N VAL A 38 -19.05 -12.87 2.82
CA VAL A 38 -18.27 -12.47 1.63
C VAL A 38 -18.12 -10.95 1.55
N ILE A 39 -19.23 -10.20 1.74
CA ILE A 39 -19.18 -8.73 1.74
C ILE A 39 -18.27 -8.22 2.87
N LEU A 40 -18.38 -8.78 4.06
CA LEU A 40 -17.53 -8.42 5.20
C LEU A 40 -16.04 -8.63 4.90
N VAL A 41 -15.68 -9.78 4.36
CA VAL A 41 -14.30 -10.17 4.00
C VAL A 41 -13.76 -9.31 2.86
N LEU A 42 -14.56 -9.04 1.82
CA LEU A 42 -14.18 -8.14 0.73
C LEU A 42 -13.79 -6.74 1.26
N GLY A 43 -14.54 -6.23 2.23
CA GLY A 43 -14.20 -4.98 2.92
C GLY A 43 -12.90 -5.09 3.72
N TYR A 44 -12.72 -6.17 4.46
CA TYR A 44 -11.55 -6.37 5.29
C TYR A 44 -10.25 -6.52 4.49
N GLN A 45 -10.33 -7.07 3.27
CA GLN A 45 -9.19 -7.17 2.37
C GLN A 45 -8.57 -5.81 1.99
N PHE A 46 -9.34 -4.69 2.01
CA PHE A 46 -8.77 -3.36 1.76
C PHE A 46 -7.74 -2.96 2.81
N ILE A 47 -8.08 -3.11 4.09
CA ILE A 47 -7.22 -2.67 5.19
C ILE A 47 -6.16 -3.72 5.55
N PHE A 48 -6.54 -4.99 5.65
CA PHE A 48 -5.64 -6.07 6.04
C PHE A 48 -4.81 -6.57 4.86
N GLY A 49 -5.43 -6.86 3.72
CA GLY A 49 -4.77 -7.41 2.54
C GLY A 49 -3.93 -6.35 1.83
N HIS A 50 -4.59 -5.34 1.27
CA HIS A 50 -3.94 -4.35 0.41
C HIS A 50 -3.11 -3.33 1.20
N ALA A 51 -3.68 -2.72 2.26
CA ALA A 51 -2.94 -1.73 3.04
C ALA A 51 -1.96 -2.33 4.07
N GLY A 52 -2.00 -3.66 4.30
CA GLY A 52 -1.08 -4.36 5.21
C GLY A 52 -1.26 -4.01 6.68
N ALA A 53 -2.40 -3.42 7.08
CA ALA A 53 -2.66 -3.01 8.45
C ALA A 53 -3.64 -3.98 9.13
N LEU A 54 -3.20 -4.64 10.20
CA LEU A 54 -4.05 -5.53 10.99
C LEU A 54 -5.03 -4.70 11.81
N SER A 55 -6.24 -4.51 11.27
CA SER A 55 -7.35 -3.87 11.98
C SER A 55 -8.18 -4.90 12.71
N LEU A 56 -8.42 -4.70 14.01
CA LEU A 56 -9.32 -5.54 14.81
C LEU A 56 -10.70 -4.87 15.02
N ALA A 57 -11.04 -3.86 14.20
CA ALA A 57 -12.30 -3.15 14.27
C ALA A 57 -13.38 -3.66 13.30
N GLN A 58 -13.13 -4.70 12.51
CA GLN A 58 -14.10 -5.13 11.49
C GLN A 58 -15.43 -5.61 12.10
N GLY A 59 -15.37 -6.29 13.27
CA GLY A 59 -16.55 -6.65 14.03
C GLY A 59 -17.31 -5.42 14.54
N ALA A 60 -16.59 -4.37 14.95
CA ALA A 60 -17.19 -3.10 15.36
C ALA A 60 -17.99 -2.43 14.22
N PHE A 61 -17.41 -2.35 13.02
CA PHE A 61 -18.11 -1.78 11.86
C PHE A 61 -19.32 -2.60 11.44
N PHE A 62 -19.19 -3.92 11.51
CA PHE A 62 -20.30 -4.86 11.28
C PHE A 62 -21.43 -4.61 12.32
N GLY A 63 -21.09 -4.54 13.58
CA GLY A 63 -22.04 -4.28 14.66
C GLY A 63 -22.69 -2.90 14.56
N VAL A 64 -21.94 -1.85 14.24
CA VAL A 64 -22.51 -0.49 14.01
C VAL A 64 -23.57 -0.54 12.91
N GLY A 65 -23.29 -1.21 11.78
CA GLY A 65 -24.25 -1.39 10.70
C GLY A 65 -25.48 -2.19 11.13
N ALA A 66 -25.28 -3.28 11.90
CA ALA A 66 -26.38 -4.09 12.41
C ALA A 66 -27.27 -3.31 13.40
N TYR A 67 -26.68 -2.61 14.36
CA TYR A 67 -27.42 -1.78 15.32
C TYR A 67 -28.12 -0.60 14.67
N ALA A 68 -27.49 0.08 13.72
CA ALA A 68 -28.15 1.13 12.96
C ALA A 68 -29.42 0.61 12.26
N THR A 69 -29.31 -0.54 11.60
CA THR A 69 -30.45 -1.21 10.96
C THR A 69 -31.48 -1.67 11.99
N GLY A 70 -31.06 -2.26 13.11
CA GLY A 70 -31.94 -2.73 14.18
C GLY A 70 -32.74 -1.57 14.78
N ILE A 71 -32.07 -0.46 15.13
CA ILE A 71 -32.74 0.70 15.71
C ILE A 71 -33.72 1.33 14.71
N LEU A 72 -33.28 1.62 13.48
CA LEU A 72 -34.12 2.25 12.47
C LEU A 72 -35.28 1.34 12.03
N GLY A 73 -35.02 0.06 11.84
CA GLY A 73 -36.03 -0.90 11.37
C GLY A 73 -37.03 -1.29 12.46
N ALA A 74 -36.56 -1.75 13.62
CA ALA A 74 -37.45 -2.27 14.66
C ALA A 74 -38.21 -1.17 15.42
N ARG A 75 -37.58 0.03 15.63
CA ARG A 75 -38.23 1.10 16.41
C ARG A 75 -38.97 2.12 15.57
N TYR A 76 -38.45 2.43 14.37
CA TYR A 76 -39.01 3.48 13.51
C TYR A 76 -39.70 2.89 12.27
N GLY A 77 -39.71 1.57 12.09
CA GLY A 77 -40.35 0.91 10.94
C GLY A 77 -39.69 1.23 9.60
N ALA A 78 -38.41 1.67 9.60
CA ALA A 78 -37.74 2.03 8.38
C ALA A 78 -37.44 0.79 7.51
N GLU A 79 -37.72 0.90 6.21
CA GLU A 79 -37.48 -0.17 5.23
C GLU A 79 -35.99 -0.33 4.89
N PHE A 80 -35.65 -1.46 4.24
CA PHE A 80 -34.29 -1.81 3.81
C PHE A 80 -33.63 -0.67 3.01
N LEU A 81 -34.35 -0.07 2.05
CA LEU A 81 -33.81 0.99 1.18
C LEU A 81 -33.34 2.23 1.96
N ILE A 82 -33.85 2.46 3.18
CA ILE A 82 -33.43 3.54 4.07
C ILE A 82 -32.36 3.07 5.05
N THR A 83 -32.59 1.91 5.67
CA THR A 83 -31.68 1.39 6.70
C THR A 83 -30.31 1.02 6.15
N PHE A 84 -30.26 0.41 4.96
CA PHE A 84 -29.01 -0.08 4.37
C PHE A 84 -28.00 1.05 4.05
N PRO A 85 -28.34 2.12 3.30
CA PRO A 85 -27.40 3.20 3.04
C PRO A 85 -27.03 3.99 4.30
N ILE A 86 -27.96 4.18 5.26
CA ILE A 86 -27.66 4.85 6.52
C ILE A 86 -26.68 4.02 7.35
N SER A 87 -26.83 2.71 7.41
CA SER A 87 -25.91 1.81 8.12
C SER A 87 -24.49 1.85 7.54
N ILE A 88 -24.36 1.90 6.22
CA ILE A 88 -23.09 2.09 5.53
C ILE A 88 -22.48 3.45 5.89
N ALA A 89 -23.28 4.51 5.81
CA ALA A 89 -22.83 5.88 6.10
C ALA A 89 -22.39 6.04 7.57
N LEU A 90 -23.14 5.46 8.53
CA LEU A 90 -22.79 5.50 9.94
C LEU A 90 -21.51 4.73 10.25
N ALA A 91 -21.33 3.53 9.68
CA ALA A 91 -20.10 2.76 9.85
C ALA A 91 -18.88 3.49 9.24
N ALA A 92 -19.02 4.04 8.04
CA ALA A 92 -17.97 4.82 7.38
C ALA A 92 -17.69 6.15 8.13
N GLY A 93 -18.71 6.86 8.58
CA GLY A 93 -18.59 8.09 9.36
C GLY A 93 -17.89 7.86 10.70
N PHE A 94 -18.26 6.78 11.39
CA PHE A 94 -17.58 6.36 12.61
C PHE A 94 -16.10 6.01 12.35
N ALA A 95 -15.81 5.27 11.28
CA ALA A 95 -14.45 4.99 10.86
C ALA A 95 -13.67 6.28 10.54
N ALA A 96 -14.28 7.26 9.86
CA ALA A 96 -13.64 8.54 9.55
C ALA A 96 -13.25 9.31 10.81
N LEU A 97 -14.15 9.34 11.81
CA LEU A 97 -13.89 10.00 13.10
C LEU A 97 -12.69 9.36 13.82
N VAL A 98 -12.65 8.03 13.84
CA VAL A 98 -11.62 7.27 14.55
C VAL A 98 -10.32 7.18 13.77
N ALA A 99 -10.36 7.29 12.45
CA ALA A 99 -9.17 7.21 11.60
C ALA A 99 -8.10 8.24 11.96
N ILE A 100 -8.49 9.47 12.33
CA ILE A 100 -7.56 10.57 12.60
C ILE A 100 -6.52 10.20 13.68
N PRO A 101 -6.91 9.72 14.88
CA PRO A 101 -5.95 9.30 15.90
C PRO A 101 -5.33 7.92 15.61
N VAL A 102 -6.11 6.98 15.07
CA VAL A 102 -5.71 5.57 15.01
C VAL A 102 -4.74 5.28 13.86
N LEU A 103 -4.88 5.92 12.70
CA LEU A 103 -3.98 5.72 11.56
C LEU A 103 -2.56 6.30 11.77
N ARG A 104 -2.38 7.15 12.77
CA ARG A 104 -1.05 7.67 13.17
C ARG A 104 -0.23 6.63 13.94
N LEU A 105 -0.89 5.60 14.46
CA LEU A 105 -0.24 4.57 15.26
C LEU A 105 0.51 3.57 14.36
N LYS A 106 1.67 3.11 14.85
CA LYS A 106 2.47 2.09 14.16
C LYS A 106 1.85 0.70 14.38
N SER A 107 1.89 -0.13 13.34
CA SER A 107 1.56 -1.56 13.28
C SER A 107 0.82 -2.17 14.51
N HIS A 108 1.54 -2.56 15.55
CA HIS A 108 0.96 -3.23 16.73
C HIS A 108 0.03 -2.32 17.55
N TYR A 109 0.38 -1.04 17.70
CA TYR A 109 -0.47 -0.07 18.42
C TYR A 109 -1.76 0.21 17.65
N PHE A 110 -1.73 0.16 16.32
CA PHE A 110 -2.94 0.26 15.49
C PHE A 110 -3.89 -0.91 15.76
N ALA A 111 -3.38 -2.16 15.81
CA ALA A 111 -4.18 -3.34 16.13
C ALA A 111 -4.81 -3.24 17.52
N LEU A 112 -4.02 -2.87 18.54
CA LEU A 112 -4.52 -2.70 19.92
C LEU A 112 -5.57 -1.60 20.04
N ALA A 113 -5.36 -0.44 19.39
CA ALA A 113 -6.33 0.65 19.40
C ALA A 113 -7.65 0.26 18.73
N THR A 114 -7.60 -0.47 17.61
CA THR A 114 -8.80 -0.97 16.92
C THR A 114 -9.50 -2.07 17.71
N LEU A 115 -8.79 -2.89 18.46
CA LEU A 115 -9.37 -3.84 19.42
C LEU A 115 -10.07 -3.11 20.57
N ALA A 116 -9.40 -2.15 21.21
CA ALA A 116 -9.97 -1.35 22.27
C ALA A 116 -11.25 -0.64 21.83
N LEU A 117 -11.27 -0.12 20.61
CA LEU A 117 -12.45 0.47 20.00
C LEU A 117 -13.61 -0.52 19.88
N SER A 118 -13.34 -1.75 19.44
CA SER A 118 -14.36 -2.80 19.33
C SER A 118 -14.94 -3.15 20.70
N GLN A 119 -14.09 -3.26 21.71
CA GLN A 119 -14.51 -3.55 23.09
C GLN A 119 -15.31 -2.38 23.68
N LEU A 120 -14.93 -1.13 23.40
CA LEU A 120 -15.67 0.06 23.83
C LEU A 120 -17.09 0.06 23.26
N LEU A 121 -17.25 -0.22 21.95
CA LEU A 121 -18.58 -0.28 21.32
C LEU A 121 -19.41 -1.45 21.87
N LEU A 122 -18.81 -2.59 22.13
CA LEU A 122 -19.48 -3.72 22.78
C LEU A 122 -20.00 -3.33 24.17
N LEU A 123 -19.17 -2.69 25.00
CA LEU A 123 -19.57 -2.20 26.33
C LEU A 123 -20.68 -1.16 26.24
N ILE A 124 -20.62 -0.24 25.28
CA ILE A 124 -21.71 0.72 25.04
C ILE A 124 -22.99 -0.03 24.67
N ALA A 125 -22.93 -1.00 23.77
CA ALA A 125 -24.09 -1.78 23.36
C ALA A 125 -24.73 -2.56 24.50
N VAL A 126 -23.94 -3.11 25.42
CA VAL A 126 -24.45 -3.85 26.58
C VAL A 126 -25.07 -2.92 27.64
N ASN A 127 -24.47 -1.73 27.86
CA ASN A 127 -24.87 -0.87 28.97
C ASN A 127 -25.89 0.22 28.57
N TRP A 128 -26.03 0.54 27.30
CA TRP A 128 -26.98 1.59 26.84
C TRP A 128 -28.37 1.01 26.52
N GLU A 129 -28.95 0.33 27.50
CA GLU A 129 -30.21 -0.41 27.36
C GLU A 129 -31.35 0.38 26.66
N PRO A 130 -31.60 1.68 26.94
CA PRO A 130 -32.68 2.42 26.30
C PRO A 130 -32.54 2.54 24.78
N VAL A 131 -31.32 2.47 24.23
CA VAL A 131 -31.04 2.61 22.78
C VAL A 131 -30.76 1.27 22.12
N THR A 132 -29.92 0.43 22.72
CA THR A 132 -29.42 -0.80 22.14
C THR A 132 -30.21 -2.04 22.54
N GLY A 133 -31.07 -1.94 23.56
CA GLY A 133 -31.72 -3.09 24.19
C GLY A 133 -30.81 -3.84 25.18
N GLY A 134 -29.61 -3.31 25.47
CA GLY A 134 -28.66 -3.88 26.40
C GLY A 134 -28.23 -5.29 26.01
N ALA A 135 -28.04 -6.17 27.00
CA ALA A 135 -27.66 -7.57 26.79
C ALA A 135 -28.64 -8.37 25.92
N ASN A 136 -29.93 -8.01 25.94
CA ASN A 136 -30.98 -8.70 25.17
C ASN A 136 -30.98 -8.31 23.68
N GLY A 137 -30.36 -7.18 23.32
CA GLY A 137 -30.32 -6.66 21.96
C GLY A 137 -31.68 -6.14 21.45
N ILE A 138 -31.83 -6.05 20.15
CA ILE A 138 -33.01 -5.51 19.47
C ILE A 138 -33.66 -6.63 18.64
N PRO A 139 -34.78 -7.20 19.09
CA PRO A 139 -35.57 -8.13 18.29
C PRO A 139 -36.52 -7.38 17.34
N GLY A 140 -37.11 -8.12 16.39
CA GLY A 140 -38.17 -7.60 15.53
C GLY A 140 -37.68 -6.72 14.36
N VAL A 141 -36.43 -6.87 13.94
CA VAL A 141 -35.96 -6.21 12.69
C VAL A 141 -36.82 -6.67 11.51
N PRO A 142 -37.39 -5.74 10.72
CA PRO A 142 -38.25 -6.10 9.60
C PRO A 142 -37.47 -6.92 8.53
N PRO A 143 -38.17 -7.78 7.76
CA PRO A 143 -37.54 -8.44 6.62
C PRO A 143 -37.10 -7.43 5.56
N VAL A 144 -36.30 -7.85 4.61
CA VAL A 144 -35.96 -7.02 3.45
C VAL A 144 -37.22 -6.73 2.66
N THR A 145 -37.60 -5.46 2.55
CA THR A 145 -38.70 -4.97 1.72
C THR A 145 -38.14 -4.07 0.63
N LEU A 146 -38.56 -4.31 -0.61
CA LEU A 146 -38.17 -3.53 -1.78
C LEU A 146 -39.44 -3.08 -2.51
N PHE A 147 -39.71 -1.77 -2.52
CA PHE A 147 -40.88 -1.20 -3.20
C PHE A 147 -42.21 -1.88 -2.80
N GLY A 148 -42.37 -2.20 -1.51
CA GLY A 148 -43.56 -2.87 -0.97
C GLY A 148 -43.55 -4.40 -1.09
N TRP A 149 -42.57 -4.99 -1.75
CA TRP A 149 -42.43 -6.46 -1.86
C TRP A 149 -41.51 -6.97 -0.75
N THR A 150 -42.05 -7.84 0.09
CA THR A 150 -41.29 -8.47 1.18
C THR A 150 -40.58 -9.71 0.66
N LEU A 151 -39.27 -9.74 0.74
CA LEU A 151 -38.48 -10.91 0.40
C LEU A 151 -38.64 -11.98 1.49
N THR A 152 -39.27 -13.08 1.14
CA THR A 152 -39.41 -14.23 2.04
C THR A 152 -38.05 -14.95 2.21
N ARG A 153 -37.89 -15.63 3.34
CA ARG A 153 -36.74 -16.52 3.57
C ARG A 153 -36.70 -17.60 2.50
N GLY A 154 -35.51 -18.05 2.16
CA GLY A 154 -35.27 -19.03 1.09
C GLY A 154 -34.66 -18.40 -0.15
N LEU A 155 -35.01 -18.93 -1.32
CA LEU A 155 -34.41 -18.53 -2.62
C LEU A 155 -34.48 -17.02 -2.93
N PRO A 156 -35.60 -16.29 -2.65
CA PRO A 156 -35.66 -14.86 -2.96
C PRO A 156 -34.63 -14.03 -2.16
N LEU A 157 -34.49 -14.31 -0.87
CA LEU A 157 -33.51 -13.62 -0.01
C LEU A 157 -32.09 -14.02 -0.37
N LEU A 158 -31.86 -15.30 -0.65
CA LEU A 158 -30.58 -15.81 -1.12
C LEU A 158 -30.14 -15.10 -2.41
N ALA A 159 -31.00 -15.08 -3.42
CA ALA A 159 -30.71 -14.42 -4.69
C ALA A 159 -30.39 -12.93 -4.50
N PHE A 160 -31.17 -12.24 -3.67
CA PHE A 160 -30.93 -10.84 -3.36
C PHE A 160 -29.57 -10.59 -2.71
N VAL A 161 -29.19 -11.38 -1.70
CA VAL A 161 -27.88 -11.23 -1.03
C VAL A 161 -26.74 -11.49 -2.02
N TRP A 162 -26.86 -12.49 -2.88
CA TRP A 162 -25.81 -12.77 -3.89
C TRP A 162 -25.74 -11.73 -5.01
N VAL A 163 -26.85 -11.07 -5.34
CA VAL A 163 -26.81 -9.86 -6.20
C VAL A 163 -26.01 -8.75 -5.55
N LEU A 164 -26.19 -8.52 -4.23
CA LEU A 164 -25.39 -7.54 -3.49
C LEU A 164 -23.92 -7.97 -3.37
N VAL A 165 -23.62 -9.26 -3.25
CA VAL A 165 -22.25 -9.78 -3.34
C VAL A 165 -21.64 -9.45 -4.70
N GLY A 166 -22.39 -9.65 -5.79
CA GLY A 166 -21.96 -9.29 -7.15
C GLY A 166 -21.67 -7.79 -7.29
N LEU A 167 -22.54 -6.94 -6.73
CA LEU A 167 -22.34 -5.49 -6.70
C LEU A 167 -21.10 -5.12 -5.86
N ALA A 168 -20.93 -5.72 -4.69
CA ALA A 168 -19.76 -5.53 -3.84
C ALA A 168 -18.46 -5.93 -4.57
N ALA A 169 -18.48 -7.07 -5.26
CA ALA A 169 -17.35 -7.53 -6.08
C ALA A 169 -17.04 -6.56 -7.24
N ALA A 170 -18.06 -6.02 -7.89
CA ALA A 170 -17.90 -5.00 -8.94
C ALA A 170 -17.28 -3.71 -8.40
N ILE A 171 -17.69 -3.25 -7.21
CA ILE A 171 -17.09 -2.10 -6.52
C ILE A 171 -15.61 -2.38 -6.20
N VAL A 172 -15.29 -3.56 -5.67
CA VAL A 172 -13.90 -3.97 -5.39
C VAL A 172 -13.08 -3.97 -6.68
N HIS A 173 -13.59 -4.55 -7.76
CA HIS A 173 -12.91 -4.55 -9.05
C HIS A 173 -12.66 -3.14 -9.61
N TRP A 174 -13.63 -2.25 -9.47
CA TRP A 174 -13.49 -0.85 -9.90
C TRP A 174 -12.50 -0.07 -9.03
N GLN A 175 -12.47 -0.33 -7.72
CA GLN A 175 -11.54 0.31 -6.79
C GLN A 175 -10.11 -0.22 -6.93
N LEU A 176 -9.94 -1.50 -7.22
CA LEU A 176 -8.64 -2.18 -7.31
C LEU A 176 -8.19 -2.34 -8.77
N LYS A 177 -8.01 -1.22 -9.47
CA LYS A 177 -7.33 -1.21 -10.77
C LYS A 177 -5.85 -1.59 -10.59
N PRO A 178 -5.17 -2.13 -11.62
CA PRO A 178 -3.76 -2.56 -11.53
C PRO A 178 -2.85 -1.49 -10.91
N SER A 179 -2.99 -0.25 -11.34
CA SER A 179 -2.25 0.89 -10.81
C SER A 179 -2.43 1.10 -9.30
N ARG A 180 -3.67 1.01 -8.79
CA ARG A 180 -3.93 1.14 -7.35
C ARG A 180 -3.41 -0.05 -6.56
N ILE A 181 -3.47 -1.25 -7.13
CA ILE A 181 -2.89 -2.46 -6.50
C ILE A 181 -1.38 -2.26 -6.35
N ALA A 182 -0.70 -1.77 -7.38
CA ALA A 182 0.73 -1.49 -7.32
C ALA A 182 1.05 -0.43 -6.25
N ALA A 183 0.27 0.67 -6.17
CA ALA A 183 0.43 1.68 -5.13
C ALA A 183 0.25 1.11 -3.70
N PHE A 184 -0.75 0.26 -3.49
CA PHE A 184 -0.93 -0.44 -2.21
C PHE A 184 0.23 -1.37 -1.90
N THR A 185 0.73 -2.14 -2.87
CA THR A 185 1.84 -3.07 -2.70
C THR A 185 3.12 -2.32 -2.34
N ILE A 186 3.43 -1.22 -3.05
CA ILE A 186 4.58 -0.36 -2.74
C ILE A 186 4.45 0.22 -1.32
N MET A 187 3.29 0.76 -0.96
CA MET A 187 3.06 1.31 0.38
C MET A 187 3.21 0.27 1.50
N ARG A 188 2.80 -0.97 1.25
CA ARG A 188 2.86 -2.07 2.22
C ARG A 188 4.27 -2.63 2.37
N ASP A 189 4.93 -2.92 1.25
CA ASP A 189 6.17 -3.70 1.21
C ASP A 189 7.42 -2.80 1.27
N THR A 190 7.32 -1.58 0.71
CA THR A 190 8.41 -0.60 0.69
C THR A 190 7.92 0.77 1.16
N PRO A 191 7.59 0.93 2.45
CA PRO A 191 6.98 2.15 2.98
C PRO A 191 7.86 3.41 2.85
N LEU A 192 9.18 3.24 2.74
CA LEU A 192 10.12 4.34 2.49
C LEU A 192 10.06 4.83 1.05
N ALA A 193 9.86 3.93 0.09
CA ALA A 193 9.79 4.28 -1.32
C ALA A 193 8.44 4.91 -1.71
N ALA A 194 7.35 4.57 -1.03
CA ALA A 194 6.02 5.05 -1.39
C ALA A 194 5.93 6.59 -1.48
N PRO A 195 6.38 7.39 -0.49
CA PRO A 195 6.37 8.84 -0.60
C PRO A 195 7.31 9.36 -1.70
N ALA A 196 8.47 8.73 -1.90
CA ALA A 196 9.41 9.11 -2.96
C ALA A 196 8.86 8.88 -4.38
N LEU A 197 7.77 8.11 -4.51
CA LEU A 197 7.00 7.89 -5.73
C LEU A 197 5.72 8.75 -5.78
N GLY A 198 5.58 9.74 -4.92
CA GLY A 198 4.40 10.59 -4.86
C GLY A 198 3.15 9.92 -4.30
N ILE A 199 3.28 8.75 -3.65
CA ILE A 199 2.15 8.03 -3.04
C ILE A 199 1.90 8.59 -1.65
N ASP A 200 0.74 9.21 -1.45
CA ASP A 200 0.25 9.60 -0.14
C ASP A 200 -0.24 8.36 0.63
N SER A 201 0.65 7.78 1.42
CA SER A 201 0.38 6.59 2.23
C SER A 201 -0.70 6.84 3.28
N GLY A 202 -0.83 8.06 3.80
CA GLY A 202 -1.87 8.43 4.78
C GLY A 202 -3.26 8.39 4.17
N LEU A 203 -3.43 9.05 3.03
CA LEU A 203 -4.70 9.07 2.29
C LEU A 203 -5.09 7.69 1.79
N LEU A 204 -4.12 6.89 1.32
CA LEU A 204 -4.38 5.55 0.81
C LEU A 204 -4.84 4.60 1.93
N ARG A 205 -4.21 4.64 3.11
CA ARG A 205 -4.65 3.90 4.31
C ARG A 205 -6.01 4.37 4.80
N PHE A 206 -6.25 5.68 4.82
CA PHE A 206 -7.53 6.25 5.20
C PHE A 206 -8.67 5.75 4.29
N ARG A 207 -8.48 5.77 2.97
CA ARG A 207 -9.46 5.23 2.01
C ARG A 207 -9.71 3.74 2.21
N ALA A 208 -8.65 2.95 2.44
CA ALA A 208 -8.78 1.52 2.72
C ALA A 208 -9.59 1.26 4.00
N PHE A 209 -9.37 2.05 5.05
CA PHE A 209 -10.07 1.94 6.32
C PHE A 209 -11.56 2.31 6.19
N LEU A 210 -11.88 3.39 5.47
CA LEU A 210 -13.26 3.78 5.18
C LEU A 210 -14.01 2.74 4.35
N LEU A 211 -13.38 2.20 3.30
CA LEU A 211 -13.97 1.14 2.49
C LEU A 211 -14.22 -0.11 3.33
N SER A 212 -13.25 -0.50 4.16
CA SER A 212 -13.41 -1.63 5.08
C SER A 212 -14.62 -1.45 5.99
N ALA A 213 -14.78 -0.26 6.57
CA ALA A 213 -15.92 0.07 7.43
C ALA A 213 -17.25 0.10 6.68
N ALA A 214 -17.29 0.68 5.48
CA ALA A 214 -18.49 0.74 4.65
C ALA A 214 -19.01 -0.67 4.31
N PHE A 215 -18.11 -1.57 3.90
CA PHE A 215 -18.46 -2.98 3.65
C PHE A 215 -18.85 -3.70 4.95
N GLY A 216 -18.18 -3.40 6.07
CA GLY A 216 -18.56 -3.90 7.39
C GLY A 216 -19.99 -3.49 7.76
N GLY A 217 -20.32 -2.20 7.60
CA GLY A 217 -21.66 -1.68 7.82
C GLY A 217 -22.72 -2.30 6.91
N ALA A 218 -22.41 -2.49 5.63
CA ALA A 218 -23.28 -3.16 4.66
C ALA A 218 -23.58 -4.60 5.07
N ALA A 219 -22.53 -5.36 5.43
CA ALA A 219 -22.66 -6.74 5.89
C ALA A 219 -23.48 -6.82 7.18
N GLY A 220 -23.24 -5.93 8.14
CA GLY A 220 -24.00 -5.84 9.39
C GLY A 220 -25.48 -5.52 9.18
N ALA A 221 -25.79 -4.59 8.28
CA ALA A 221 -27.18 -4.30 7.90
C ALA A 221 -27.91 -5.49 7.30
N LEU A 222 -27.26 -6.18 6.37
CA LEU A 222 -27.80 -7.42 5.77
C LEU A 222 -28.00 -8.51 6.81
N PHE A 223 -27.04 -8.68 7.72
CA PHE A 223 -27.14 -9.65 8.81
C PHE A 223 -28.35 -9.37 9.71
N ALA A 224 -28.58 -8.11 10.07
CA ALA A 224 -29.71 -7.71 10.89
C ALA A 224 -31.06 -8.04 10.23
N HIS A 225 -31.25 -7.72 8.96
CA HIS A 225 -32.46 -8.06 8.21
C HIS A 225 -32.65 -9.57 7.99
N THR A 226 -31.53 -10.30 7.82
CA THR A 226 -31.56 -11.77 7.59
C THR A 226 -31.93 -12.52 8.87
N ASN A 227 -31.30 -12.16 10.00
CA ASN A 227 -31.53 -12.81 11.29
C ASN A 227 -32.73 -12.27 12.06
N ARG A 228 -33.15 -11.03 11.76
CA ARG A 228 -34.26 -10.29 12.42
C ARG A 228 -34.03 -9.99 13.91
N VAL A 229 -32.81 -10.15 14.36
CA VAL A 229 -32.36 -9.83 15.73
C VAL A 229 -30.95 -9.27 15.65
N VAL A 230 -30.67 -8.25 16.44
CA VAL A 230 -29.34 -7.71 16.65
C VAL A 230 -28.98 -7.85 18.12
N SER A 231 -27.88 -8.53 18.41
CA SER A 231 -27.37 -8.70 19.78
C SER A 231 -25.97 -8.08 19.91
N PRO A 232 -25.50 -7.77 21.13
CA PRO A 232 -24.15 -7.27 21.37
C PRO A 232 -23.04 -8.14 20.79
N GLU A 233 -23.28 -9.44 20.62
CA GLU A 233 -22.34 -10.39 20.01
C GLU A 233 -21.93 -9.99 18.59
N THR A 234 -22.78 -9.24 17.86
CA THR A 234 -22.44 -8.70 16.52
C THR A 234 -21.27 -7.72 16.54
N LEU A 235 -21.00 -7.10 17.68
CA LEU A 235 -19.83 -6.23 17.93
C LEU A 235 -18.65 -7.03 18.51
N GLY A 236 -18.87 -8.28 18.83
CA GLY A 236 -17.97 -9.12 19.59
C GLY A 236 -16.71 -9.54 18.84
N PHE A 237 -15.73 -9.95 19.61
CA PHE A 237 -14.45 -10.48 19.12
C PHE A 237 -14.63 -11.72 18.22
N GLY A 238 -15.72 -12.50 18.41
CA GLY A 238 -16.04 -13.67 17.59
C GLY A 238 -16.22 -13.34 16.10
N VAL A 239 -16.98 -12.30 15.78
CA VAL A 239 -17.18 -11.85 14.38
C VAL A 239 -15.86 -11.41 13.76
N MET A 240 -15.04 -10.71 14.55
CA MET A 240 -13.73 -10.24 14.11
C MET A 240 -12.78 -11.41 13.80
N ILE A 241 -12.65 -12.39 14.69
CA ILE A 241 -11.81 -13.58 14.48
C ILE A 241 -12.30 -14.39 13.29
N THR A 242 -13.61 -14.58 13.16
CA THR A 242 -14.19 -15.28 12.01
C THR A 242 -13.85 -14.58 10.69
N CYS A 243 -14.01 -13.25 10.64
CA CYS A 243 -13.64 -12.46 9.45
C CYS A 243 -12.14 -12.56 9.13
N LEU A 244 -11.27 -12.45 10.14
CA LEU A 244 -9.82 -12.59 9.98
C LEU A 244 -9.48 -13.99 9.45
N THR A 245 -10.04 -15.04 10.06
CA THR A 245 -9.80 -16.43 9.64
C THR A 245 -10.28 -16.67 8.22
N MET A 246 -11.47 -16.20 7.85
CA MET A 246 -11.99 -16.28 6.48
C MET A 246 -11.03 -15.61 5.49
N THR A 247 -10.49 -14.44 5.87
CA THR A 247 -9.57 -13.69 5.01
C THR A 247 -8.21 -14.37 4.87
N VAL A 248 -7.66 -14.93 5.96
CA VAL A 248 -6.36 -15.59 5.94
C VAL A 248 -6.45 -16.95 5.24
N VAL A 249 -7.45 -17.77 5.57
CA VAL A 249 -7.64 -19.10 5.00
C VAL A 249 -8.01 -19.02 3.53
N GLY A 250 -8.95 -18.16 3.17
CA GLY A 250 -9.38 -18.01 1.78
C GLY A 250 -8.34 -17.35 0.90
N GLY A 251 -7.71 -16.29 1.41
CA GLY A 251 -6.68 -15.51 0.75
C GLY A 251 -6.86 -14.01 0.98
N ARG A 252 -5.77 -13.34 1.31
CA ARG A 252 -5.73 -11.91 1.64
C ARG A 252 -6.09 -10.98 0.49
N PHE A 253 -6.10 -11.50 -0.74
CA PHE A 253 -6.29 -10.72 -1.95
C PHE A 253 -7.33 -11.37 -2.87
N GLY A 254 -8.22 -10.52 -3.39
CA GLY A 254 -9.12 -10.89 -4.48
C GLY A 254 -10.42 -11.57 -4.04
N ILE A 255 -11.38 -11.48 -4.94
CA ILE A 255 -12.77 -11.92 -4.74
C ILE A 255 -12.85 -13.43 -4.46
N LEU A 256 -12.04 -14.25 -5.15
CA LEU A 256 -12.02 -15.71 -4.92
C LEU A 256 -11.61 -16.09 -3.51
N GLY A 257 -10.66 -15.34 -2.91
CA GLY A 257 -10.26 -15.55 -1.52
C GLY A 257 -11.43 -15.31 -0.56
N ALA A 258 -12.15 -14.21 -0.74
CA ALA A 258 -13.32 -13.89 0.09
C ALA A 258 -14.42 -14.95 -0.05
N LEU A 259 -14.69 -15.41 -1.29
CA LEU A 259 -15.68 -16.46 -1.57
C LEU A 259 -15.32 -17.78 -0.89
N ILE A 260 -14.10 -18.28 -1.12
CA ILE A 260 -13.66 -19.58 -0.57
C ILE A 260 -13.61 -19.51 0.96
N GLY A 261 -13.04 -18.45 1.53
CA GLY A 261 -12.93 -18.31 2.99
C GLY A 261 -14.29 -18.24 3.68
N ALA A 262 -15.21 -17.42 3.14
CA ALA A 262 -16.56 -17.29 3.71
C ALA A 262 -17.37 -18.59 3.58
N LEU A 263 -17.38 -19.21 2.39
CA LEU A 263 -18.10 -20.48 2.17
C LEU A 263 -17.55 -21.60 3.07
N LEU A 264 -16.24 -21.78 3.08
CA LEU A 264 -15.60 -22.84 3.87
C LEU A 264 -15.94 -22.70 5.35
N LEU A 265 -15.68 -21.52 5.94
CA LEU A 265 -15.87 -21.32 7.37
C LEU A 265 -17.32 -21.22 7.82
N THR A 266 -18.23 -20.83 6.95
CA THR A 266 -19.66 -20.83 7.25
C THR A 266 -20.24 -22.26 7.27
N HIS A 267 -19.71 -23.16 6.43
CA HIS A 267 -20.17 -24.55 6.35
C HIS A 267 -19.37 -25.49 7.26
N LEU A 268 -18.19 -25.08 7.73
CA LEU A 268 -17.32 -25.89 8.58
C LEU A 268 -18.02 -26.41 9.86
N PRO A 269 -18.81 -25.58 10.60
CA PRO A 269 -19.54 -26.07 11.79
C PRO A 269 -20.51 -27.21 11.45
N GLU A 270 -21.12 -27.15 10.27
CA GLU A 270 -22.07 -28.15 9.82
C GLU A 270 -21.41 -29.48 9.48
N TRP A 271 -20.27 -29.42 8.78
CA TRP A 271 -19.50 -30.62 8.44
C TRP A 271 -18.95 -31.33 9.67
N PHE A 272 -18.65 -30.56 10.72
CA PHE A 272 -18.14 -31.08 12.01
C PHE A 272 -19.20 -31.03 13.14
N ARG A 273 -20.49 -31.09 12.78
CA ARG A 273 -21.59 -31.01 13.73
C ARG A 273 -21.52 -32.06 14.86
N SER A 274 -20.92 -33.22 14.57
CA SER A 274 -20.63 -34.25 15.57
C SER A 274 -19.58 -33.84 16.61
N LEU A 275 -18.86 -32.73 16.37
CA LEU A 275 -17.80 -32.17 17.21
C LEU A 275 -18.20 -30.81 17.81
N GLU A 276 -19.49 -30.60 18.13
CA GLU A 276 -20.03 -29.27 18.53
C GLU A 276 -19.20 -28.56 19.62
N GLU A 277 -18.68 -29.29 20.61
CA GLU A 277 -17.83 -28.72 21.67
C GLU A 277 -16.43 -28.29 21.19
N TYR A 278 -15.93 -28.82 20.07
CA TYR A 278 -14.58 -28.59 19.56
C TYR A 278 -14.52 -27.67 18.34
N TYR A 279 -15.65 -27.08 17.93
CA TYR A 279 -15.70 -26.19 16.75
C TYR A 279 -14.66 -25.07 16.80
N LEU A 280 -14.54 -24.35 17.91
CA LEU A 280 -13.55 -23.27 18.06
C LEU A 280 -12.11 -23.79 17.97
N VAL A 281 -11.86 -25.00 18.47
CA VAL A 281 -10.56 -25.66 18.33
C VAL A 281 -10.28 -26.00 16.87
N ALA A 282 -11.28 -26.53 16.14
CA ALA A 282 -11.15 -26.83 14.72
C ALA A 282 -10.86 -25.57 13.88
N VAL A 283 -11.53 -24.46 14.16
CA VAL A 283 -11.26 -23.16 13.52
C VAL A 283 -9.85 -22.66 13.84
N GLY A 284 -9.41 -22.78 15.09
CA GLY A 284 -8.05 -22.42 15.50
C GLY A 284 -6.98 -23.27 14.83
N ILE A 285 -7.19 -24.57 14.74
CA ILE A 285 -6.28 -25.50 14.03
C ILE A 285 -6.25 -25.16 12.53
N LEU A 286 -7.41 -24.93 11.90
CA LEU A 286 -7.48 -24.57 10.50
C LEU A 286 -6.73 -23.26 10.22
N LEU A 287 -6.88 -22.25 11.08
CA LEU A 287 -6.12 -21.00 10.99
C LEU A 287 -4.62 -21.25 11.09
N LEU A 288 -4.20 -22.02 12.11
CA LEU A 288 -2.78 -22.33 12.31
C LEU A 288 -2.17 -23.07 11.11
N VAL A 289 -2.85 -24.11 10.64
CA VAL A 289 -2.44 -24.89 9.46
C VAL A 289 -2.37 -23.99 8.21
N SER A 290 -3.39 -23.12 8.03
CA SER A 290 -3.40 -22.20 6.90
C SER A 290 -2.23 -21.20 6.95
N VAL A 291 -1.92 -20.64 8.12
CA VAL A 291 -0.79 -19.70 8.28
C VAL A 291 0.56 -20.38 8.00
N ILE A 292 0.72 -21.64 8.43
CA ILE A 292 1.98 -22.38 8.25
C ILE A 292 2.17 -22.86 6.81
N PHE A 293 1.15 -23.47 6.21
CA PHE A 293 1.26 -24.14 4.91
C PHE A 293 0.76 -23.32 3.71
N ALA A 294 -0.12 -22.35 3.94
CA ALA A 294 -0.67 -21.48 2.91
C ALA A 294 -0.72 -20.01 3.39
N PRO A 295 0.43 -19.34 3.63
CA PRO A 295 0.49 -17.99 4.19
C PRO A 295 -0.22 -16.93 3.33
N ASN A 296 -0.40 -17.21 2.04
CA ASN A 296 -1.15 -16.37 1.11
C ASN A 296 -2.59 -16.88 0.85
N GLY A 297 -3.05 -17.85 1.65
CA GLY A 297 -4.38 -18.48 1.57
C GLY A 297 -4.50 -19.56 0.50
N ILE A 298 -5.60 -20.32 0.55
CA ILE A 298 -5.87 -21.45 -0.36
C ILE A 298 -5.85 -21.01 -1.84
N VAL A 299 -6.29 -19.80 -2.15
CA VAL A 299 -6.28 -19.27 -3.53
C VAL A 299 -4.86 -19.14 -4.10
N ALA A 300 -3.85 -18.96 -3.26
CA ALA A 300 -2.46 -18.88 -3.72
C ALA A 300 -1.90 -20.22 -4.22
N LEU A 301 -2.52 -21.34 -3.83
CA LEU A 301 -2.17 -22.69 -4.31
C LEU A 301 -2.63 -22.92 -5.76
N LEU A 302 -3.52 -22.07 -6.28
CA LEU A 302 -3.91 -22.13 -7.69
C LEU A 302 -2.74 -21.64 -8.56
N PRO A 303 -2.35 -22.40 -9.61
CA PRO A 303 -1.19 -22.08 -10.41
C PRO A 303 -1.27 -20.67 -10.99
N ARG A 304 -0.33 -19.82 -10.62
CA ARG A 304 -0.05 -18.55 -11.28
C ARG A 304 0.72 -18.87 -12.55
N ARG A 305 0.26 -18.37 -13.68
CA ARG A 305 1.02 -18.40 -14.92
C ARG A 305 2.21 -17.44 -14.73
N GLN A 306 3.39 -17.98 -14.51
CA GLN A 306 4.61 -17.21 -14.66
C GLN A 306 4.74 -16.86 -16.14
N PRO A 307 4.97 -15.60 -16.51
CA PRO A 307 5.41 -15.28 -17.85
C PRO A 307 6.74 -15.98 -18.05
N ALA A 308 6.88 -16.72 -19.16
CA ALA A 308 8.13 -17.32 -19.52
C ALA A 308 9.15 -16.19 -19.76
N GLY A 309 10.13 -16.06 -18.90
CA GLY A 309 11.29 -15.22 -19.11
C GLY A 309 12.19 -15.93 -20.13
N GLU A 310 12.24 -15.44 -21.35
CA GLU A 310 13.31 -15.79 -22.28
C GLU A 310 14.52 -14.92 -21.94
N SER A 311 15.58 -15.58 -21.48
CA SER A 311 16.88 -14.96 -21.22
C SER A 311 17.73 -15.09 -22.46
N SER A 312 18.14 -14.00 -23.06
CA SER A 312 19.49 -13.84 -23.65
C SER A 312 19.63 -12.45 -24.26
N ASN A 313 20.50 -11.67 -23.78
CA ASN A 313 21.45 -10.73 -24.38
C ASN A 313 21.78 -9.60 -23.39
N GLN A 314 23.04 -9.16 -23.40
CA GLN A 314 23.50 -8.07 -22.55
C GLN A 314 22.68 -6.81 -22.81
N PRO A 315 22.18 -6.14 -21.77
CA PRO A 315 21.38 -4.94 -21.94
C PRO A 315 22.27 -3.77 -22.36
N ASN A 316 22.08 -3.31 -23.58
CA ASN A 316 22.64 -2.02 -24.00
C ASN A 316 21.71 -0.89 -23.55
N VAL A 317 22.28 0.13 -22.92
CA VAL A 317 21.60 1.40 -22.64
C VAL A 317 21.45 2.16 -23.96
N ASP A 318 20.33 1.94 -24.66
CA ASP A 318 20.02 2.57 -25.95
C ASP A 318 18.83 3.51 -25.82
N GLY A 319 18.98 4.75 -26.26
CA GLY A 319 17.89 5.71 -26.34
C GLY A 319 18.29 7.14 -26.03
N ASP A 320 17.41 8.06 -26.39
CA ASP A 320 17.53 9.49 -26.12
C ASP A 320 16.99 9.84 -24.72
N ALA A 321 17.80 10.54 -23.91
CA ALA A 321 17.46 10.94 -22.56
C ALA A 321 16.44 12.09 -22.47
N VAL A 322 16.22 12.83 -23.57
CA VAL A 322 15.36 14.03 -23.61
C VAL A 322 13.93 13.74 -23.13
N GLY A 323 13.41 12.53 -23.42
CA GLY A 323 12.08 12.11 -22.98
C GLY A 323 11.90 11.96 -21.46
N PHE A 324 13.00 11.85 -20.72
CA PHE A 324 13.00 11.60 -19.27
C PHE A 324 13.21 12.83 -18.40
N VAL A 325 13.54 13.97 -19.02
CA VAL A 325 13.87 15.20 -18.31
C VAL A 325 12.72 16.20 -18.40
N ALA A 326 12.26 16.71 -17.25
CA ALA A 326 11.38 17.86 -17.22
C ALA A 326 12.21 19.15 -17.23
N ALA A 327 11.75 20.16 -17.95
CA ALA A 327 12.34 21.49 -17.85
C ALA A 327 12.23 22.00 -16.40
N GLY A 328 13.33 22.49 -15.85
CA GLY A 328 13.40 22.97 -14.47
C GLY A 328 14.41 24.08 -14.30
N GLU A 329 14.37 24.77 -13.17
CA GLU A 329 15.27 25.87 -12.79
C GLU A 329 16.39 25.41 -11.83
N GLY A 330 16.44 24.09 -11.53
CA GLY A 330 17.40 23.50 -10.59
C GLY A 330 16.92 23.48 -9.14
N LEU A 331 17.82 23.10 -8.26
CA LEU A 331 17.58 22.95 -6.81
C LEU A 331 18.50 23.88 -6.03
N ALA A 332 17.94 24.62 -5.06
CA ALA A 332 18.70 25.44 -4.14
C ALA A 332 18.45 25.00 -2.70
N VAL A 333 19.51 24.71 -1.97
CA VAL A 333 19.54 24.43 -0.54
C VAL A 333 20.28 25.59 0.13
N LEU A 334 19.66 26.27 1.09
CA LEU A 334 20.15 27.51 1.67
C LEU A 334 20.11 27.42 3.20
N GLY A 335 21.29 27.35 3.83
CA GLY A 335 21.45 27.40 5.27
C GLY A 335 20.73 26.29 6.05
N ILE A 336 20.66 25.07 5.50
CA ILE A 336 19.94 23.98 6.12
C ILE A 336 20.66 23.46 7.34
N SER A 337 19.93 23.44 8.47
CA SER A 337 20.39 22.81 9.71
C SER A 337 19.41 21.74 10.19
N LYS A 338 19.94 20.65 10.76
CA LYS A 338 19.16 19.53 11.30
C LYS A 338 19.84 18.86 12.47
N SER A 339 19.10 18.71 13.58
CA SER A 339 19.58 18.00 14.77
C SER A 339 18.71 16.80 15.10
N TYR A 340 19.31 15.76 15.65
CA TYR A 340 18.65 14.57 16.18
C TYR A 340 19.11 14.29 17.60
N GLY A 341 18.23 14.46 18.60
CA GLY A 341 18.54 14.12 19.98
C GLY A 341 19.81 14.79 20.54
N GLY A 342 20.11 16.04 20.07
CA GLY A 342 21.30 16.80 20.49
C GLY A 342 22.53 16.63 19.59
N VAL A 343 22.49 15.75 18.59
CA VAL A 343 23.55 15.62 17.58
C VAL A 343 23.20 16.48 16.38
N GLN A 344 24.06 17.45 16.04
CA GLN A 344 23.94 18.28 14.83
C GLN A 344 24.33 17.43 13.62
N ALA A 345 23.36 17.06 12.79
CA ALA A 345 23.58 16.25 11.60
C ALA A 345 23.84 17.10 10.35
N LEU A 346 23.28 18.31 10.29
CA LEU A 346 23.57 19.35 9.28
C LEU A 346 23.66 20.70 10.01
N ASP A 347 24.62 21.50 9.62
CA ASP A 347 24.89 22.82 10.19
C ASP A 347 25.19 23.82 9.08
N ASP A 348 24.23 24.72 8.81
CA ASP A 348 24.29 25.79 7.82
C ASP A 348 24.71 25.33 6.40
N VAL A 349 24.19 24.17 5.96
CA VAL A 349 24.53 23.60 4.66
C VAL A 349 23.83 24.36 3.54
N SER A 350 24.63 24.88 2.60
CA SER A 350 24.15 25.53 1.38
C SER A 350 24.72 24.83 0.15
N LEU A 351 23.87 24.57 -0.84
CA LEU A 351 24.22 23.86 -2.08
C LEU A 351 23.25 24.27 -3.20
N HIS A 352 23.76 24.45 -4.40
CA HIS A 352 22.96 24.68 -5.61
C HIS A 352 23.23 23.58 -6.62
N ILE A 353 22.20 23.13 -7.32
CA ILE A 353 22.33 22.14 -8.40
C ILE A 353 21.58 22.70 -9.61
N MET A 354 22.34 23.01 -10.63
CA MET A 354 21.77 23.60 -11.86
C MET A 354 21.29 22.51 -12.83
N PRO A 355 20.33 22.82 -13.72
CA PRO A 355 19.97 21.91 -14.81
C PRO A 355 21.20 21.54 -15.67
N GLY A 356 21.37 20.24 -15.93
CA GLY A 356 22.52 19.72 -16.66
C GLY A 356 23.78 19.51 -15.83
N GLU A 357 23.72 19.78 -14.52
CA GLU A 357 24.86 19.61 -13.61
C GLU A 357 24.79 18.26 -12.87
N ILE A 358 25.92 17.60 -12.73
CA ILE A 358 26.11 16.44 -11.84
C ILE A 358 26.92 16.90 -10.63
N VAL A 359 26.26 17.07 -9.49
CA VAL A 359 26.93 17.41 -8.22
C VAL A 359 27.16 16.13 -7.42
N GLY A 360 28.43 15.82 -7.17
CA GLY A 360 28.83 14.72 -6.31
C GLY A 360 28.92 15.18 -4.84
N ILE A 361 28.40 14.37 -3.92
CA ILE A 361 28.57 14.60 -2.48
C ILE A 361 29.44 13.49 -1.91
N ILE A 362 30.58 13.89 -1.34
CA ILE A 362 31.49 13.00 -0.62
C ILE A 362 31.57 13.39 0.87
N GLY A 363 32.19 12.55 1.66
CA GLY A 363 32.42 12.77 3.09
C GLY A 363 32.46 11.46 3.89
N PRO A 364 33.04 11.44 5.07
CA PRO A 364 33.11 10.26 5.93
C PRO A 364 31.71 9.78 6.37
N ASN A 365 31.65 8.60 6.96
CA ASN A 365 30.42 8.09 7.55
C ASN A 365 29.98 8.99 8.70
N GLY A 366 28.68 9.32 8.73
CA GLY A 366 28.15 10.25 9.72
C GLY A 366 28.29 11.75 9.36
N ALA A 367 28.90 12.11 8.21
CA ALA A 367 29.06 13.49 7.77
C ALA A 367 27.76 14.26 7.48
N GLY A 368 26.59 13.57 7.42
CA GLY A 368 25.30 14.21 7.15
C GLY A 368 24.76 14.00 5.73
N LYS A 369 25.45 13.27 4.84
CA LYS A 369 25.08 13.06 3.43
C LYS A 369 23.64 12.54 3.26
N THR A 370 23.29 11.46 3.93
CA THR A 370 21.94 10.88 3.87
C THR A 370 20.90 11.81 4.52
N THR A 371 21.28 12.59 5.55
CA THR A 371 20.39 13.59 6.16
C THR A 371 20.08 14.71 5.17
N LEU A 372 21.06 15.16 4.38
CA LEU A 372 20.86 16.14 3.32
C LEU A 372 19.91 15.61 2.25
N ALA A 373 20.12 14.39 1.76
CA ALA A 373 19.20 13.75 0.81
C ALA A 373 17.77 13.59 1.39
N ASN A 374 17.66 13.25 2.69
CA ASN A 374 16.39 13.15 3.39
C ASN A 374 15.69 14.52 3.50
N ALA A 375 16.41 15.58 3.78
CA ALA A 375 15.86 16.94 3.84
C ALA A 375 15.36 17.39 2.45
N ILE A 376 16.15 17.21 1.40
CA ILE A 376 15.79 17.60 0.03
C ILE A 376 14.56 16.83 -0.46
N SER A 377 14.47 15.52 -0.16
CA SER A 377 13.35 14.67 -0.58
C SER A 377 12.13 14.74 0.35
N GLY A 378 12.15 15.55 1.43
CA GLY A 378 11.07 15.69 2.39
C GLY A 378 10.85 14.48 3.29
N ALA A 379 11.78 13.52 3.30
CA ALA A 379 11.77 12.40 4.24
C ALA A 379 12.04 12.87 5.69
N THR A 380 12.71 14.01 5.83
CA THR A 380 12.95 14.72 7.09
C THR A 380 12.76 16.22 6.87
N ILE A 381 12.09 16.89 7.79
CA ILE A 381 11.95 18.35 7.77
C ILE A 381 13.19 18.96 8.42
N ALA A 382 13.82 19.93 7.75
CA ALA A 382 14.92 20.71 8.31
C ALA A 382 14.44 21.56 9.51
N ASP A 383 15.33 21.82 10.45
CA ASP A 383 15.00 22.65 11.61
C ASP A 383 15.17 24.15 11.29
N GLN A 384 16.09 24.47 10.36
CA GLN A 384 16.33 25.82 9.85
C GLN A 384 16.72 25.78 8.37
N GLY A 385 16.66 26.94 7.73
CA GLY A 385 17.06 27.14 6.33
C GLY A 385 15.90 26.99 5.35
N LEU A 386 16.23 26.93 4.05
CA LEU A 386 15.28 26.96 2.96
C LEU A 386 15.70 26.01 1.84
N ILE A 387 14.76 25.22 1.32
CA ILE A 387 14.96 24.39 0.13
C ILE A 387 14.00 24.86 -0.95
N ARG A 388 14.51 25.15 -2.13
CA ARG A 388 13.72 25.59 -3.29
C ARG A 388 13.95 24.68 -4.50
N LEU A 389 12.86 24.31 -5.15
CA LEU A 389 12.87 23.70 -6.46
C LEU A 389 12.43 24.78 -7.48
N GLY A 390 13.40 25.38 -8.17
CA GLY A 390 13.19 26.59 -8.91
C GLY A 390 12.67 27.74 -8.02
N THR A 391 11.51 28.27 -8.34
CA THR A 391 10.83 29.32 -7.55
C THR A 391 10.01 28.77 -6.38
N ARG A 392 9.77 27.46 -6.32
CA ARG A 392 8.89 26.82 -5.31
C ARG A 392 9.64 26.51 -4.03
N ASP A 393 9.14 26.98 -2.90
CA ASP A 393 9.60 26.56 -1.58
C ASP A 393 9.05 25.17 -1.25
N ILE A 394 9.95 24.21 -0.93
CA ILE A 394 9.63 22.83 -0.60
C ILE A 394 10.08 22.43 0.81
N THR A 395 10.56 23.36 1.61
CA THR A 395 11.22 23.13 2.92
C THR A 395 10.41 22.28 3.88
N ILE A 396 9.10 22.53 3.97
CA ILE A 396 8.19 21.82 4.88
C ILE A 396 7.18 20.93 4.13
N ALA A 397 7.36 20.77 2.82
CA ALA A 397 6.44 20.00 2.00
C ALA A 397 6.57 18.50 2.30
N PRO A 398 5.47 17.74 2.26
CA PRO A 398 5.53 16.30 2.42
C PRO A 398 6.24 15.63 1.24
N ALA A 399 6.98 14.56 1.50
CA ALA A 399 7.81 13.88 0.50
C ALA A 399 7.05 13.48 -0.77
N HIS A 400 5.78 13.06 -0.63
CA HIS A 400 4.97 12.67 -1.79
C HIS A 400 4.62 13.84 -2.71
N ASP A 401 4.50 15.07 -2.19
CA ASP A 401 4.30 16.26 -3.02
C ASP A 401 5.60 16.70 -3.68
N ILE A 402 6.72 16.64 -2.95
CA ILE A 402 8.06 16.92 -3.50
C ILE A 402 8.36 15.99 -4.67
N ALA A 403 8.06 14.69 -4.54
CA ALA A 403 8.21 13.74 -5.63
C ALA A 403 7.34 14.10 -6.85
N ARG A 404 6.07 14.49 -6.62
CA ARG A 404 5.16 14.94 -7.69
C ARG A 404 5.64 16.21 -8.39
N TRP A 405 6.34 17.08 -7.66
CA TRP A 405 6.89 18.32 -8.25
C TRP A 405 8.18 18.10 -9.03
N GLY A 406 8.71 16.89 -9.03
CA GLY A 406 9.79 16.50 -9.93
C GLY A 406 11.13 16.27 -9.26
N ILE A 407 11.19 15.96 -7.96
CA ILE A 407 12.38 15.41 -7.31
C ILE A 407 12.22 13.89 -7.17
N ALA A 408 13.04 13.14 -7.90
CA ALA A 408 13.11 11.68 -7.76
C ALA A 408 14.33 11.28 -6.94
N ARG A 409 14.18 10.19 -6.16
CA ARG A 409 15.25 9.66 -5.33
C ARG A 409 15.33 8.15 -5.38
N THR A 410 16.55 7.63 -5.40
CA THR A 410 16.86 6.21 -5.09
C THR A 410 17.32 6.08 -3.64
N PHE A 411 17.37 4.85 -3.13
CA PHE A 411 17.79 4.54 -1.77
C PHE A 411 19.07 3.72 -1.78
N GLN A 412 19.83 3.75 -0.70
CA GLN A 412 21.07 2.98 -0.54
C GLN A 412 20.86 1.48 -0.83
N THR A 413 19.77 0.90 -0.31
CA THR A 413 19.31 -0.45 -0.68
C THR A 413 18.08 -0.31 -1.58
N PRO A 414 18.03 -0.97 -2.77
CA PRO A 414 16.90 -0.88 -3.69
C PRO A 414 15.58 -1.26 -3.00
N GLN A 415 14.66 -0.30 -2.96
CA GLN A 415 13.33 -0.44 -2.34
C GLN A 415 12.31 -0.85 -3.40
N LEU A 416 12.28 -2.15 -3.75
CA LEU A 416 11.40 -2.72 -4.76
C LEU A 416 10.56 -3.84 -4.13
N PRO A 417 9.20 -3.83 -4.32
CA PRO A 417 8.36 -4.97 -3.94
C PRO A 417 8.74 -6.22 -4.73
N ASP A 418 8.97 -7.33 -4.04
CA ASP A 418 9.45 -8.56 -4.66
C ASP A 418 8.41 -9.21 -5.60
N ASP A 419 7.12 -9.06 -5.32
CA ASP A 419 6.00 -9.66 -6.06
C ASP A 419 5.60 -8.91 -7.34
N LEU A 420 6.04 -7.65 -7.52
CA LEU A 420 5.73 -6.86 -8.71
C LEU A 420 6.75 -7.09 -9.82
N SER A 421 6.28 -7.14 -11.06
CA SER A 421 7.15 -7.14 -12.23
C SER A 421 7.80 -5.78 -12.44
N VAL A 422 8.89 -5.75 -13.20
CA VAL A 422 9.62 -4.52 -13.54
C VAL A 422 8.68 -3.50 -14.21
N SER A 423 7.86 -3.93 -15.17
CA SER A 423 6.89 -3.05 -15.86
C SER A 423 5.83 -2.48 -14.91
N GLU A 424 5.30 -3.29 -13.99
CA GLU A 424 4.31 -2.84 -13.01
C GLU A 424 4.88 -1.79 -12.04
N ILE A 425 6.15 -1.91 -11.65
CA ILE A 425 6.83 -0.93 -10.79
C ILE A 425 7.07 0.39 -11.53
N VAL A 426 7.50 0.33 -12.80
CA VAL A 426 7.71 1.52 -13.64
C VAL A 426 6.38 2.22 -13.92
N GLU A 427 5.32 1.48 -14.26
CA GLU A 427 3.96 2.00 -14.43
C GLU A 427 3.44 2.67 -13.14
N ALA A 428 3.71 2.05 -11.98
CA ALA A 428 3.27 2.59 -10.69
C ALA A 428 3.86 3.98 -10.39
N ALA A 429 5.10 4.25 -10.79
CA ALA A 429 5.73 5.56 -10.62
C ALA A 429 5.05 6.65 -11.47
N GLN A 430 4.43 6.29 -12.58
CA GLN A 430 3.73 7.22 -13.47
C GLN A 430 2.36 7.65 -12.97
N ILE A 431 1.73 6.86 -12.08
CA ILE A 431 0.37 7.11 -11.58
C ILE A 431 0.24 8.45 -10.86
N THR A 432 1.28 8.82 -10.14
CA THR A 432 1.31 10.01 -9.28
C THR A 432 2.00 11.19 -9.94
N ALA A 433 2.67 10.97 -11.08
CA ALA A 433 3.36 12.01 -11.81
C ALA A 433 2.38 13.06 -12.33
N THR A 434 2.72 14.33 -12.14
CA THR A 434 1.90 15.46 -12.58
C THR A 434 2.25 15.93 -13.99
N ASN A 435 3.36 15.45 -14.54
CA ASN A 435 3.80 15.80 -15.87
C ASN A 435 2.93 15.11 -16.94
N PRO A 436 2.32 15.85 -17.90
CA PRO A 436 1.46 15.25 -18.92
C PRO A 436 2.22 14.44 -19.99
N ASN A 437 3.53 14.71 -20.16
CA ASN A 437 4.36 14.10 -21.21
C ASN A 437 5.26 13.01 -20.63
N LEU A 438 4.69 11.98 -20.01
CA LEU A 438 5.46 10.86 -19.48
C LEU A 438 5.99 9.95 -20.60
N PRO A 439 7.21 9.40 -20.46
CA PRO A 439 7.70 8.37 -21.37
C PRO A 439 6.81 7.14 -21.31
N SER A 440 6.69 6.39 -22.39
CA SER A 440 6.04 5.07 -22.28
C SER A 440 6.86 4.15 -21.36
N VAL A 441 6.19 3.19 -20.72
CA VAL A 441 6.87 2.18 -19.88
C VAL A 441 7.95 1.46 -20.70
N ASP A 442 7.62 1.11 -21.94
CA ASP A 442 8.54 0.44 -22.86
C ASP A 442 9.78 1.31 -23.19
N THR A 443 9.57 2.61 -23.46
CA THR A 443 10.68 3.57 -23.65
C THR A 443 11.58 3.64 -22.40
N ALA A 444 10.99 3.67 -21.20
CA ALA A 444 11.76 3.72 -19.96
C ALA A 444 12.58 2.44 -19.75
N LEU A 445 11.98 1.28 -20.01
CA LEU A 445 12.65 -0.01 -19.90
C LEU A 445 13.80 -0.13 -20.91
N THR A 446 13.59 0.33 -22.16
CA THR A 446 14.63 0.31 -23.20
C THR A 446 15.79 1.22 -22.83
N PHE A 447 15.52 2.47 -22.39
CA PHE A 447 16.56 3.40 -21.96
C PHE A 447 17.43 2.84 -20.83
N CYS A 448 16.83 2.13 -19.87
CA CYS A 448 17.54 1.54 -18.74
C CYS A 448 18.09 0.13 -19.04
N GLY A 449 17.96 -0.41 -20.26
CA GLY A 449 18.38 -1.75 -20.61
C GLY A 449 17.61 -2.86 -19.88
N LEU A 450 16.32 -2.64 -19.61
CA LEU A 450 15.49 -3.54 -18.77
C LEU A 450 14.35 -4.20 -19.56
N HIS A 451 14.26 -4.01 -20.87
CA HIS A 451 13.16 -4.50 -21.69
C HIS A 451 12.93 -6.01 -21.54
N GLU A 452 14.01 -6.80 -21.53
CA GLU A 452 13.95 -8.26 -21.36
C GLU A 452 13.38 -8.70 -20.01
N TYR A 453 13.57 -7.88 -18.98
CA TYR A 453 13.10 -8.14 -17.62
C TYR A 453 11.69 -7.61 -17.35
N SER A 454 10.99 -7.05 -18.36
CA SER A 454 9.72 -6.32 -18.17
C SER A 454 8.66 -7.09 -17.37
N THR A 455 8.55 -8.39 -17.60
CA THR A 455 7.58 -9.27 -16.93
C THR A 455 8.14 -10.03 -15.74
N THR A 456 9.45 -9.88 -15.44
CA THR A 456 10.14 -10.60 -14.37
C THR A 456 9.81 -9.97 -13.01
N PRO A 457 9.46 -10.76 -11.98
CA PRO A 457 9.27 -10.27 -10.63
C PRO A 457 10.58 -9.72 -10.04
N CYS A 458 10.54 -8.56 -9.38
CA CYS A 458 11.74 -7.90 -8.89
C CYS A 458 12.50 -8.68 -7.82
N GLY A 459 11.82 -9.54 -7.07
CA GLY A 459 12.45 -10.40 -6.06
C GLY A 459 13.40 -11.45 -6.63
N THR A 460 13.29 -11.77 -7.94
CA THR A 460 14.15 -12.77 -8.60
C THR A 460 15.36 -12.17 -9.33
N LEU A 461 15.46 -10.84 -9.37
CA LEU A 461 16.51 -10.13 -10.09
C LEU A 461 17.82 -10.05 -9.30
N ALA A 462 18.94 -10.10 -10.01
CA ALA A 462 20.26 -9.82 -9.45
C ALA A 462 20.35 -8.36 -8.94
N HIS A 463 21.28 -8.11 -8.02
CA HIS A 463 21.41 -6.82 -7.34
C HIS A 463 21.60 -5.65 -8.30
N GLY A 464 22.47 -5.76 -9.29
CA GLY A 464 22.72 -4.71 -10.30
C GLY A 464 21.48 -4.41 -11.15
N ILE A 465 20.72 -5.45 -11.54
CA ILE A 465 19.46 -5.26 -12.26
C ILE A 465 18.43 -4.55 -11.37
N ARG A 466 18.31 -4.94 -10.08
CA ARG A 466 17.41 -4.26 -9.12
C ARG A 466 17.76 -2.77 -9.00
N ARG A 467 19.05 -2.42 -8.99
CA ARG A 467 19.51 -1.02 -8.95
C ARG A 467 19.06 -0.26 -10.20
N ARG A 468 19.23 -0.85 -11.39
CA ARG A 468 18.74 -0.25 -12.64
C ARG A 468 17.22 -0.09 -12.68
N VAL A 469 16.46 -1.07 -12.16
CA VAL A 469 15.01 -0.97 -12.02
C VAL A 469 14.62 0.21 -11.11
N GLU A 470 15.34 0.44 -10.02
CA GLU A 470 15.09 1.56 -9.11
C GLU A 470 15.33 2.91 -9.79
N ILE A 471 16.41 3.05 -10.58
CA ILE A 471 16.69 4.25 -11.37
C ILE A 471 15.62 4.43 -12.46
N CYS A 472 15.28 3.37 -13.20
CA CYS A 472 14.25 3.40 -14.24
C CYS A 472 12.89 3.87 -13.68
N ARG A 473 12.50 3.35 -12.53
CA ARG A 473 11.31 3.77 -11.79
C ARG A 473 11.35 5.26 -11.43
N ALA A 474 12.50 5.77 -10.97
CA ALA A 474 12.67 7.17 -10.63
C ALA A 474 12.53 8.07 -11.89
N LEU A 475 13.08 7.64 -13.02
CA LEU A 475 13.01 8.35 -14.30
C LEU A 475 11.62 8.31 -14.94
N ALA A 476 10.83 7.28 -14.70
CA ALA A 476 9.51 7.12 -15.30
C ALA A 476 8.52 8.24 -14.94
N ALA A 477 8.74 8.92 -13.80
CA ALA A 477 7.97 10.10 -13.39
C ALA A 477 8.41 11.40 -14.09
N ARG A 478 9.46 11.35 -14.92
CA ARG A 478 10.06 12.50 -15.62
C ARG A 478 10.46 13.64 -14.67
N PRO A 479 11.42 13.37 -13.76
CA PRO A 479 11.85 14.37 -12.79
C PRO A 479 12.70 15.48 -13.42
N GLN A 480 12.81 16.62 -12.73
CA GLN A 480 13.80 17.67 -13.03
C GLN A 480 15.07 17.52 -12.18
N VAL A 481 14.97 16.87 -11.03
CA VAL A 481 16.10 16.59 -10.13
C VAL A 481 16.10 15.10 -9.78
N LEU A 482 17.26 14.47 -9.96
CA LEU A 482 17.48 13.06 -9.61
C LEU A 482 18.53 12.96 -8.51
N ILE A 483 18.15 12.35 -7.38
CA ILE A 483 19.04 12.07 -6.24
C ILE A 483 19.36 10.59 -6.25
N LEU A 484 20.64 10.24 -6.40
CA LEU A 484 21.14 8.88 -6.34
C LEU A 484 21.98 8.70 -5.08
N ASP A 485 21.53 7.82 -4.18
CA ASP A 485 22.17 7.55 -2.89
C ASP A 485 22.93 6.22 -2.98
N GLU A 486 24.26 6.29 -2.99
CA GLU A 486 25.21 5.19 -3.17
C GLU A 486 24.87 4.26 -4.36
N PRO A 487 24.74 4.81 -5.59
CA PRO A 487 24.31 4.01 -6.74
C PRO A 487 25.33 2.96 -7.18
N ALA A 488 26.61 3.15 -6.88
CA ALA A 488 27.71 2.25 -7.24
C ALA A 488 27.94 1.10 -6.23
N ALA A 489 27.27 1.12 -5.08
CA ALA A 489 27.52 0.15 -4.02
C ALA A 489 27.18 -1.30 -4.43
N GLY A 490 28.13 -2.21 -4.31
CA GLY A 490 27.97 -3.65 -4.62
C GLY A 490 27.87 -3.99 -6.11
N LEU A 491 28.19 -3.05 -7.00
CA LEU A 491 28.18 -3.24 -8.45
C LEU A 491 29.59 -3.55 -8.99
N SER A 492 29.64 -4.33 -10.08
CA SER A 492 30.87 -4.53 -10.86
C SER A 492 31.31 -3.22 -11.54
N ALA A 493 32.57 -3.14 -12.00
CA ALA A 493 33.08 -1.96 -12.71
C ALA A 493 32.28 -1.67 -14.00
N GLU A 494 31.83 -2.71 -14.71
CA GLU A 494 31.00 -2.58 -15.91
C GLU A 494 29.63 -1.99 -15.57
N GLU A 495 28.95 -2.50 -14.53
CA GLU A 495 27.65 -1.99 -14.08
C GLU A 495 27.75 -0.53 -13.59
N GLN A 496 28.84 -0.16 -12.91
CA GLN A 496 29.12 1.23 -12.50
C GLN A 496 29.26 2.15 -13.71
N GLU A 497 30.02 1.72 -14.76
CA GLU A 497 30.18 2.50 -15.97
C GLU A 497 28.84 2.70 -16.71
N GLU A 498 27.98 1.67 -16.78
CA GLU A 498 26.63 1.77 -17.37
C GLU A 498 25.78 2.83 -16.65
N ILE A 499 25.79 2.84 -15.31
CA ILE A 499 25.09 3.88 -14.52
C ILE A 499 25.71 5.25 -14.77
N GLY A 500 27.03 5.34 -14.85
CA GLY A 500 27.73 6.58 -15.17
C GLY A 500 27.34 7.14 -16.54
N VAL A 501 27.29 6.30 -17.56
CA VAL A 501 26.82 6.69 -18.91
C VAL A 501 25.38 7.20 -18.86
N MET A 502 24.51 6.54 -18.12
CA MET A 502 23.13 6.96 -17.94
C MET A 502 23.04 8.33 -17.27
N CYS A 503 23.80 8.57 -16.20
CA CYS A 503 23.84 9.87 -15.51
C CYS A 503 24.33 10.99 -16.44
N ARG A 504 25.37 10.75 -17.24
CA ARG A 504 25.86 11.73 -18.24
C ARG A 504 24.79 12.06 -19.26
N LYS A 505 24.15 11.05 -19.88
CA LYS A 505 23.06 11.27 -20.85
C LYS A 505 21.91 12.09 -20.27
N LEU A 506 21.55 11.85 -19.01
CA LEU A 506 20.47 12.57 -18.32
C LEU A 506 20.86 14.03 -18.03
N ALA A 507 22.10 14.28 -17.60
CA ALA A 507 22.61 15.62 -17.36
C ALA A 507 22.72 16.39 -18.69
N ASP A 508 23.26 15.79 -19.75
CA ASP A 508 23.35 16.39 -21.10
C ASP A 508 21.95 16.76 -21.62
N ALA A 509 20.90 16.02 -21.24
CA ALA A 509 19.52 16.34 -21.55
C ALA A 509 18.91 17.44 -20.66
N GLY A 510 19.66 17.96 -19.67
CA GLY A 510 19.26 19.08 -18.82
C GLY A 510 18.75 18.65 -17.42
N MET A 511 18.88 17.41 -16.99
CA MET A 511 18.53 16.98 -15.64
C MET A 511 19.56 17.44 -14.62
N ALA A 512 19.11 17.97 -13.48
CA ALA A 512 19.95 18.21 -12.32
C ALA A 512 20.16 16.90 -11.57
N VAL A 513 21.41 16.45 -11.37
CA VAL A 513 21.73 15.17 -10.75
C VAL A 513 22.54 15.38 -9.49
N LEU A 514 22.07 14.84 -8.36
CA LEU A 514 22.80 14.77 -7.10
C LEU A 514 23.25 13.34 -6.86
N LEU A 515 24.57 13.12 -6.90
CA LEU A 515 25.21 11.83 -6.65
C LEU A 515 25.84 11.80 -5.26
N ILE A 516 25.38 10.94 -4.40
CA ILE A 516 25.99 10.69 -3.09
C ILE A 516 26.66 9.33 -3.15
N ASP A 517 27.98 9.30 -3.05
CA ASP A 517 28.72 8.03 -3.01
C ASP A 517 30.04 8.20 -2.21
N HIS A 518 30.58 7.11 -1.72
CA HIS A 518 31.89 7.06 -1.08
C HIS A 518 32.99 6.63 -2.06
N ASN A 519 32.61 6.15 -3.25
CA ASN A 519 33.55 5.73 -4.29
C ASN A 519 34.00 6.94 -5.14
N ILE A 520 35.14 7.53 -4.77
CA ILE A 520 35.71 8.67 -5.48
C ILE A 520 36.04 8.30 -6.95
N GLY A 521 36.52 7.06 -7.21
CA GLY A 521 36.83 6.60 -8.57
C GLY A 521 35.60 6.59 -9.50
N PHE A 522 34.41 6.37 -8.93
CA PHE A 522 33.15 6.49 -9.67
C PHE A 522 32.70 7.94 -9.83
N LEU A 523 32.80 8.76 -8.78
CA LEU A 523 32.32 10.15 -8.80
C LEU A 523 33.19 11.09 -9.62
N GLN A 524 34.52 11.02 -9.49
CA GLN A 524 35.45 11.96 -10.10
C GLN A 524 35.28 12.12 -11.63
N PRO A 525 35.14 11.05 -12.43
CA PRO A 525 34.96 11.18 -13.87
C PRO A 525 33.54 11.60 -14.28
N LEU A 526 32.57 11.61 -13.36
CA LEU A 526 31.16 11.89 -13.65
C LEU A 526 30.75 13.28 -13.20
N ALA A 527 31.20 13.71 -12.02
CA ALA A 527 30.73 14.95 -11.41
C ALA A 527 31.30 16.16 -12.13
N THR A 528 30.44 17.15 -12.40
CA THR A 528 30.86 18.47 -12.85
C THR A 528 31.41 19.30 -11.68
N ARG A 529 30.87 19.03 -10.48
CA ARG A 529 31.26 19.65 -9.23
C ARG A 529 31.19 18.64 -8.08
N LEU A 530 32.10 18.75 -7.12
CA LEU A 530 32.18 17.86 -5.99
C LEU A 530 32.12 18.66 -4.68
N ALA A 531 31.13 18.37 -3.84
CA ALA A 531 31.02 18.96 -2.52
C ALA A 531 31.40 17.93 -1.45
N CYS A 532 32.23 18.34 -0.48
CA CYS A 532 32.63 17.50 0.63
C CYS A 532 31.94 17.94 1.93
N LEU A 533 31.21 17.01 2.56
CA LEU A 533 30.62 17.20 3.88
C LEU A 533 31.50 16.59 4.96
N GLU A 534 31.70 17.31 6.06
CA GLU A 534 32.33 16.84 7.29
C GLU A 534 31.56 17.36 8.49
N ALA A 535 31.17 16.47 9.40
CA ALA A 535 30.42 16.80 10.62
C ALA A 535 29.22 17.75 10.41
N GLY A 536 28.49 17.56 9.29
CA GLY A 536 27.31 18.36 8.95
C GLY A 536 27.58 19.68 8.22
N VAL A 537 28.83 20.01 7.92
CA VAL A 537 29.24 21.27 7.23
C VAL A 537 29.86 20.97 5.87
N VAL A 538 29.62 21.83 4.89
CA VAL A 538 30.32 21.77 3.59
C VAL A 538 31.69 22.40 3.74
N ILE A 539 32.75 21.60 3.62
CA ILE A 539 34.14 22.04 3.78
C ILE A 539 34.83 22.41 2.46
N ALA A 540 34.31 21.92 1.34
CA ALA A 540 34.75 22.25 -0.01
C ALA A 540 33.60 22.03 -1.00
N ASP A 541 33.50 22.85 -2.03
CA ASP A 541 32.52 22.76 -3.12
C ASP A 541 33.10 23.40 -4.37
N ASP A 542 33.71 22.60 -5.25
CA ASP A 542 34.43 23.04 -6.44
C ASP A 542 34.50 21.91 -7.50
N THR A 543 35.28 22.09 -8.55
CA THR A 543 35.58 21.00 -9.49
C THR A 543 36.20 19.81 -8.78
N PRO A 544 36.01 18.58 -9.28
CA PRO A 544 36.48 17.37 -8.57
C PRO A 544 37.98 17.44 -8.21
N ASP A 545 38.82 17.92 -9.12
CA ASP A 545 40.28 17.98 -8.89
C ASP A 545 40.63 18.99 -7.79
N LEU A 546 40.00 20.16 -7.75
CA LEU A 546 40.24 21.18 -6.73
C LEU A 546 39.71 20.73 -5.36
N THR A 547 38.52 20.12 -5.33
CA THR A 547 37.97 19.58 -4.08
C THR A 547 38.85 18.50 -3.49
N LEU A 548 39.31 17.55 -4.29
CA LEU A 548 40.19 16.46 -3.85
C LEU A 548 41.61 16.93 -3.49
N ALA A 549 42.06 18.06 -4.03
CA ALA A 549 43.33 18.69 -3.68
C ALA A 549 43.27 19.50 -2.36
N ASN A 550 42.06 19.83 -1.87
CA ASN A 550 41.86 20.61 -0.66
C ASN A 550 42.45 19.88 0.58
N PRO A 551 43.35 20.52 1.36
CA PRO A 551 43.94 19.87 2.53
C PRO A 551 42.90 19.36 3.55
N ARG A 552 41.83 20.14 3.83
CA ARG A 552 40.77 19.72 4.74
C ARG A 552 40.04 18.46 4.26
N VAL A 553 39.79 18.34 2.97
CA VAL A 553 39.16 17.16 2.38
C VAL A 553 40.08 15.95 2.50
N ARG A 554 41.39 16.16 2.28
CA ARG A 554 42.38 15.10 2.46
C ARG A 554 42.45 14.63 3.91
N ASP A 555 42.50 15.54 4.86
CA ASP A 555 42.53 15.21 6.30
C ASP A 555 41.24 14.47 6.72
N ALA A 556 40.08 14.93 6.29
CA ALA A 556 38.77 14.32 6.63
C ALA A 556 38.59 12.91 6.04
N TYR A 557 39.16 12.64 4.86
CA TYR A 557 38.96 11.37 4.13
C TYR A 557 40.12 10.41 4.30
N PHE A 558 41.36 10.89 4.30
CA PHE A 558 42.57 10.09 4.29
C PHE A 558 43.34 10.13 5.61
N GLY A 559 43.15 11.16 6.44
CA GLY A 559 43.79 11.27 7.76
C GLY A 559 43.33 10.20 8.76
N MET A 560 42.25 9.49 8.50
CA MET A 560 41.82 8.32 9.28
C MET A 560 42.49 6.99 8.82
N ALA A 561 43.29 6.99 7.75
CA ALA A 561 43.98 5.81 7.26
C ALA A 561 45.37 5.59 7.89
N GLU A 562 45.86 6.51 8.73
CA GLU A 562 47.14 6.40 9.45
C GLU A 562 47.00 6.21 10.98
N LEU A 563 45.79 5.86 11.46
CA LEU A 563 45.54 5.39 12.83
C LEU A 563 44.93 3.99 12.76
#